data_ba894694d64fa2503666d3da9ac51188
#
_entry.id   ba894694d64fa2503666d3da9ac51188
#
_cell.length_a   1.000
_cell.length_b   1.000
_cell.length_c   1.000
_cell.angle_alpha   90.00
_cell.angle_beta   90.00
_cell.angle_gamma   90.00
#
_symmetry.space_group_name_H-M   'P 1'
#
loop_
_entity.id
_entity.type
_entity.pdbx_description
1 polymer ?
#
loop_
_entity_poly.entity_id
_entity_poly.type
_entity_poly.pdbx_seq_one_letter_code
_entity_poly.pdbx_strand_id
1 'polypeptide(L)'
;MKKDNTVWKIFGGYLLVILLMLMSSSANGQSPCGGSGLCVTQFNAGFNAANKVPWVVKLSDCDNKFIDIQTDTKAAGAYKIVVVPTIVIYNEGEEVARFQANIMMQMESTQKEIQGEIDEIMMDSF
;
A
#
# COMPACT_ATOMS: atom_id res chain seq x y z
N MET A 1 37.48 31.43 -5.72
CA MET A 1 37.63 30.01 -5.44
C MET A 1 37.05 29.56 -4.12
N LYS A 2 36.95 30.42 -3.16
CA LYS A 2 36.24 30.11 -1.91
C LYS A 2 34.73 29.94 -2.11
N LYS A 3 34.20 30.42 -3.21
CA LYS A 3 32.76 30.26 -3.56
C LYS A 3 32.38 28.81 -3.80
N ASP A 4 33.27 28.02 -4.32
CA ASP A 4 32.98 26.64 -4.70
C ASP A 4 32.75 25.76 -3.47
N ASN A 5 33.49 26.01 -2.39
CA ASN A 5 33.33 25.25 -1.15
C ASN A 5 31.99 25.49 -0.45
N THR A 6 31.44 26.70 -0.57
CA THR A 6 30.14 27.03 0.01
C THR A 6 29.01 26.34 -0.73
N VAL A 7 29.09 26.29 -2.04
CA VAL A 7 28.11 25.61 -2.91
C VAL A 7 28.10 24.11 -2.64
N TRP A 8 29.27 23.53 -2.52
CA TRP A 8 29.40 22.09 -2.21
C TRP A 8 28.78 21.71 -0.87
N LYS A 9 28.95 22.55 0.16
CA LYS A 9 28.36 22.31 1.47
C LYS A 9 26.84 22.35 1.43
N ILE A 10 26.27 23.25 0.66
CA ILE A 10 24.82 23.37 0.49
C ILE A 10 24.27 22.15 -0.26
N PHE A 11 24.92 21.75 -1.35
CA PHE A 11 24.50 20.56 -2.13
C PHE A 11 24.67 19.28 -1.32
N GLY A 12 25.75 19.14 -0.57
CA GLY A 12 25.97 17.95 0.25
C GLY A 12 24.90 17.78 1.34
N GLY A 13 24.53 18.87 2.00
CA GLY A 13 23.47 18.86 3.01
C GLY A 13 22.10 18.54 2.43
N TYR A 14 21.81 19.08 1.25
CA TYR A 14 20.54 18.85 0.57
C TYR A 14 20.40 17.40 0.11
N LEU A 15 21.46 16.82 -0.41
CA LEU A 15 21.50 15.41 -0.83
C LEU A 15 21.27 14.47 0.37
N LEU A 16 21.85 14.78 1.52
CA LEU A 16 21.70 14.00 2.72
C LEU A 16 20.24 14.00 3.21
N VAL A 17 19.57 15.15 3.16
CA VAL A 17 18.17 15.28 3.57
C VAL A 17 17.25 14.48 2.64
N ILE A 18 17.48 14.53 1.32
CA ILE A 18 16.71 13.75 0.35
C ILE A 18 16.92 12.26 0.58
N LEU A 19 18.13 11.82 0.85
CA LEU A 19 18.44 10.43 1.10
C LEU A 19 17.75 9.92 2.36
N LEU A 20 17.72 10.73 3.43
CA LEU A 20 17.01 10.39 4.66
C LEU A 20 15.51 10.29 4.46
N MET A 21 14.92 11.15 3.63
CA MET A 21 13.50 11.07 3.29
C MET A 21 13.16 9.80 2.52
N LEU A 22 14.02 9.39 1.59
CA LEU A 22 13.83 8.16 0.84
C LEU A 22 13.93 6.93 1.74
N MET A 23 14.84 6.93 2.70
CA MET A 23 14.99 5.84 3.64
C MET A 23 13.83 5.74 4.62
N SER A 24 13.26 6.87 5.04
CA SER A 24 12.11 6.85 5.94
C SER A 24 10.83 6.37 5.24
N SER A 25 10.71 6.57 3.92
CA SER A 25 9.57 6.02 3.18
C SER A 25 9.64 4.51 3.01
N SER A 26 10.83 3.93 2.95
CA SER A 26 10.99 2.49 2.87
C SER A 26 10.73 1.78 4.21
N ALA A 27 10.90 2.47 5.32
CA ALA A 27 10.64 1.92 6.64
C ALA A 27 9.13 1.74 6.94
N ASN A 28 8.26 2.43 6.21
CA ASN A 28 6.81 2.40 6.41
C ASN A 28 6.11 1.38 5.52
N GLY A 29 6.85 0.58 4.75
CA GLY A 29 6.30 -0.31 3.75
C GLY A 29 6.01 -1.73 4.21
N GLN A 30 5.86 -1.98 5.52
CA GLN A 30 5.58 -3.32 5.98
C GLN A 30 4.16 -3.75 5.62
N SER A 31 4.09 -4.84 4.89
CA SER A 31 2.83 -5.48 4.53
C SER A 31 2.21 -6.17 5.74
N PRO A 32 0.89 -6.14 5.89
CA PRO A 32 0.21 -6.93 6.92
C PRO A 32 0.33 -8.44 6.72
N CYS A 33 0.77 -8.87 5.54
CA CYS A 33 0.96 -10.28 5.19
C CYS A 33 2.40 -10.77 5.34
N GLY A 34 3.30 -9.93 5.84
CA GLY A 34 4.73 -10.24 5.89
C GLY A 34 5.49 -9.66 4.70
N GLY A 35 6.73 -10.10 4.53
CA GLY A 35 7.67 -9.50 3.58
C GLY A 35 7.91 -10.27 2.29
N SER A 36 7.11 -11.29 1.96
CA SER A 36 7.36 -12.12 0.79
C SER A 36 6.10 -12.35 -0.04
N GLY A 37 6.27 -12.39 -1.36
CA GLY A 37 5.24 -12.72 -2.31
C GLY A 37 4.20 -11.63 -2.51
N LEU A 38 3.19 -11.95 -3.32
CA LEU A 38 2.04 -11.09 -3.56
C LEU A 38 0.98 -11.32 -2.50
N CYS A 39 0.51 -10.24 -1.89
CA CYS A 39 -0.54 -10.27 -0.89
C CYS A 39 -1.54 -9.16 -1.15
N VAL A 40 -2.82 -9.51 -1.13
CA VAL A 40 -3.91 -8.55 -1.26
C VAL A 40 -4.60 -8.44 0.08
N THR A 41 -4.64 -7.23 0.63
CA THR A 41 -5.29 -6.97 1.92
C THR A 41 -6.51 -6.10 1.71
N GLN A 42 -7.64 -6.53 2.23
CA GLN A 42 -8.84 -5.70 2.30
C GLN A 42 -8.93 -5.09 3.69
N PHE A 43 -9.03 -3.78 3.73
CA PHE A 43 -9.32 -3.03 4.96
C PHE A 43 -10.77 -2.58 4.91
N ASN A 44 -11.55 -2.94 5.91
CA ASN A 44 -12.91 -2.46 6.06
C ASN A 44 -13.17 -2.17 7.53
N ALA A 45 -14.35 -1.72 7.86
CA ALA A 45 -14.76 -1.46 9.24
C ALA A 45 -16.07 -2.18 9.52
N GLY A 46 -16.26 -2.60 10.77
CA GLY A 46 -17.48 -3.31 11.15
C GLY A 46 -18.76 -2.54 10.84
N PHE A 47 -18.74 -1.19 11.01
CA PHE A 47 -19.90 -0.37 10.67
C PHE A 47 -20.20 -0.36 9.16
N ASN A 48 -19.27 -0.77 8.32
CA ASN A 48 -19.42 -0.84 6.86
C ASN A 48 -19.41 -2.29 6.34
N ALA A 49 -19.76 -3.24 7.18
CA ALA A 49 -19.71 -4.66 6.84
C ALA A 49 -20.56 -5.03 5.64
N ALA A 50 -21.68 -4.30 5.41
CA ALA A 50 -22.55 -4.53 4.26
C ALA A 50 -21.84 -4.30 2.92
N ASN A 51 -20.81 -3.48 2.90
CA ASN A 51 -20.03 -3.15 1.69
C ASN A 51 -18.68 -3.88 1.64
N LYS A 52 -18.50 -4.88 2.48
CA LYS A 52 -17.31 -5.75 2.40
C LYS A 52 -17.24 -6.39 1.02
N VAL A 53 -16.07 -6.38 0.42
CA VAL A 53 -15.84 -6.96 -0.91
C VAL A 53 -15.65 -8.47 -0.77
N PRO A 54 -16.63 -9.30 -1.20
CA PRO A 54 -16.57 -10.73 -0.92
C PRO A 54 -15.63 -11.52 -1.83
N TRP A 55 -15.34 -11.01 -3.02
CA TRP A 55 -14.57 -11.73 -4.03
C TRP A 55 -13.04 -11.59 -3.85
N VAL A 56 -12.57 -10.82 -2.86
CA VAL A 56 -11.13 -10.69 -2.60
C VAL A 56 -10.49 -12.05 -2.34
N VAL A 57 -11.20 -12.92 -1.61
CA VAL A 57 -10.71 -14.28 -1.30
C VAL A 57 -10.63 -15.18 -2.53
N LYS A 58 -11.23 -14.78 -3.64
CA LYS A 58 -11.24 -15.53 -4.91
C LYS A 58 -10.12 -15.09 -5.85
N LEU A 59 -9.35 -14.07 -5.50
CA LEU A 59 -8.24 -13.63 -6.32
C LEU A 59 -7.17 -14.72 -6.37
N SER A 60 -6.60 -14.91 -7.57
CA SER A 60 -5.61 -15.96 -7.84
C SER A 60 -4.20 -15.41 -7.76
N ASP A 61 -3.24 -16.32 -7.46
CA ASP A 61 -1.80 -16.05 -7.50
C ASP A 61 -1.34 -15.02 -6.45
N CYS A 62 -2.07 -14.93 -5.36
CA CYS A 62 -1.73 -14.06 -4.23
C CYS A 62 -2.29 -14.64 -2.94
N ASP A 63 -1.68 -14.27 -1.85
CA ASP A 63 -2.29 -14.44 -0.52
C ASP A 63 -3.31 -13.33 -0.32
N ASN A 64 -4.28 -13.54 0.55
CA ASN A 64 -5.21 -12.48 0.90
C ASN A 64 -5.40 -12.39 2.40
N LYS A 65 -5.70 -11.17 2.87
CA LYS A 65 -5.90 -10.88 4.28
C LYS A 65 -7.00 -9.86 4.43
N PHE A 66 -7.75 -9.99 5.51
CA PHE A 66 -8.79 -9.04 5.89
C PHE A 66 -8.42 -8.39 7.22
N ILE A 67 -8.51 -7.06 7.27
CA ILE A 67 -8.29 -6.30 8.50
C ILE A 67 -9.50 -5.40 8.74
N ASP A 68 -10.09 -5.54 9.93
CA ASP A 68 -11.14 -4.63 10.40
C ASP A 68 -10.48 -3.51 11.18
N ILE A 69 -10.49 -2.29 10.63
CA ILE A 69 -9.86 -1.14 11.25
C ILE A 69 -10.61 -0.64 12.48
N GLN A 70 -11.83 -1.10 12.70
CA GLN A 70 -12.61 -0.77 13.89
C GLN A 70 -12.15 -1.58 15.10
N THR A 71 -11.72 -2.81 14.88
CA THR A 71 -11.16 -3.66 15.94
C THR A 71 -9.64 -3.51 16.05
N ASP A 72 -8.95 -3.43 14.93
CA ASP A 72 -7.53 -3.11 14.89
C ASP A 72 -7.37 -1.61 14.71
N THR A 73 -7.41 -0.89 15.82
CA THR A 73 -7.45 0.58 15.81
C THR A 73 -6.16 1.24 15.34
N LYS A 74 -5.06 0.50 15.29
CA LYS A 74 -3.78 1.02 14.79
C LYS A 74 -3.62 0.88 13.29
N ALA A 75 -4.40 0.01 12.67
CA ALA A 75 -4.24 -0.34 11.26
C ALA A 75 -4.48 0.84 10.32
N ALA A 76 -5.48 1.67 10.59
CA ALA A 76 -5.79 2.82 9.75
C ALA A 76 -4.60 3.77 9.62
N GLY A 77 -3.93 4.07 10.73
CA GLY A 77 -2.73 4.92 10.73
C GLY A 77 -1.52 4.21 10.14
N ALA A 78 -1.31 2.95 10.51
CA ALA A 78 -0.16 2.16 10.07
C ALA A 78 -0.14 1.97 8.56
N TYR A 79 -1.29 1.73 7.95
CA TYR A 79 -1.41 1.47 6.51
C TYR A 79 -2.02 2.63 5.74
N LYS A 80 -2.22 3.77 6.38
CA LYS A 80 -2.74 5.00 5.79
C LYS A 80 -4.10 4.80 5.12
N ILE A 81 -5.01 4.16 5.83
CA ILE A 81 -6.37 3.91 5.34
C ILE A 81 -7.23 5.13 5.64
N VAL A 82 -7.73 5.77 4.60
CA VAL A 82 -8.56 6.99 4.72
C VAL A 82 -10.03 6.75 4.40
N VAL A 83 -10.33 5.70 3.64
CA VAL A 83 -11.71 5.29 3.31
C VAL A 83 -11.80 3.77 3.42
N VAL A 84 -12.99 3.25 3.61
CA VAL A 84 -13.25 1.80 3.62
C VAL A 84 -14.41 1.46 2.69
N PRO A 85 -14.36 0.29 2.02
CA PRO A 85 -13.23 -0.60 1.96
C PRO A 85 -12.06 -0.03 1.15
N THR A 86 -10.86 -0.41 1.50
CA THR A 86 -9.65 -0.17 0.71
C THR A 86 -8.97 -1.51 0.48
N ILE A 87 -8.60 -1.80 -0.76
CA ILE A 87 -7.87 -3.01 -1.14
C ILE A 87 -6.47 -2.59 -1.57
N VAL A 88 -5.46 -3.17 -0.94
CA VAL A 88 -4.06 -2.86 -1.22
C VAL A 88 -3.35 -4.12 -1.67
N ILE A 89 -2.60 -4.01 -2.77
CA ILE A 89 -1.73 -5.08 -3.25
C ILE A 89 -0.32 -4.78 -2.77
N TYR A 90 0.27 -5.75 -2.07
CA TYR A 90 1.66 -5.71 -1.64
C TYR A 90 2.46 -6.75 -2.40
N ASN A 91 3.66 -6.40 -2.82
CA ASN A 91 4.59 -7.32 -3.46
C ASN A 91 5.94 -7.22 -2.73
N GLU A 92 6.39 -8.35 -2.19
CA GLU A 92 7.64 -8.42 -1.41
C GLU A 92 7.65 -7.41 -0.26
N GLY A 93 6.51 -7.22 0.39
CA GLY A 93 6.35 -6.33 1.53
C GLY A 93 6.10 -4.87 1.20
N GLU A 94 6.07 -4.49 -0.07
CA GLU A 94 5.87 -3.12 -0.52
C GLU A 94 4.50 -2.93 -1.16
N GLU A 95 3.86 -1.80 -0.88
CA GLU A 95 2.61 -1.44 -1.54
C GLU A 95 2.88 -1.12 -3.01
N VAL A 96 2.17 -1.81 -3.91
CA VAL A 96 2.33 -1.61 -5.36
C VAL A 96 1.06 -1.10 -6.03
N ALA A 97 -0.10 -1.29 -5.42
CA ALA A 97 -1.37 -0.76 -5.93
C ALA A 97 -2.38 -0.60 -4.79
N ARG A 98 -3.27 0.36 -4.94
CA ARG A 98 -4.29 0.65 -3.95
C ARG A 98 -5.60 1.00 -4.63
N PHE A 99 -6.69 0.39 -4.18
CA PHE A 99 -8.04 0.61 -4.69
C PHE A 99 -8.89 1.09 -3.52
N GLN A 100 -9.41 2.30 -3.64
CA GLN A 100 -10.18 2.93 -2.57
C GLN A 100 -11.65 3.00 -2.95
N ALA A 101 -12.51 2.86 -1.95
CA ALA A 101 -13.96 3.01 -2.12
C ALA A 101 -14.32 4.44 -2.50
N ASN A 102 -15.53 4.60 -3.04
CA ASN A 102 -16.11 5.91 -3.30
C ASN A 102 -16.62 6.57 -2.01
N ILE A 103 -17.19 7.75 -2.12
CA ILE A 103 -17.71 8.51 -0.98
C ILE A 103 -18.89 7.80 -0.26
N MET A 104 -19.52 6.85 -0.93
CA MET A 104 -20.58 6.01 -0.37
C MET A 104 -20.05 4.79 0.36
N MET A 105 -18.73 4.70 0.52
CA MET A 105 -18.05 3.55 1.12
C MET A 105 -18.33 2.24 0.36
N GLN A 106 -18.38 2.32 -0.97
CA GLN A 106 -18.60 1.17 -1.84
C GLN A 106 -17.43 1.05 -2.83
N MET A 107 -16.95 -0.17 -2.99
CA MET A 107 -15.86 -0.46 -3.93
C MET A 107 -16.39 -0.48 -5.36
N GLU A 108 -15.85 0.38 -6.21
CA GLU A 108 -16.21 0.43 -7.63
C GLU A 108 -15.30 -0.45 -8.50
N SER A 109 -14.08 -0.72 -8.02
CA SER A 109 -13.16 -1.61 -8.73
C SER A 109 -13.71 -3.04 -8.75
N THR A 110 -13.52 -3.72 -9.88
CA THR A 110 -14.05 -5.06 -10.07
C THR A 110 -12.98 -6.11 -9.78
N GLN A 111 -13.42 -7.35 -9.57
CA GLN A 111 -12.53 -8.50 -9.43
C GLN A 111 -11.59 -8.62 -10.62
N LYS A 112 -12.11 -8.42 -11.83
CA LYS A 112 -11.33 -8.49 -13.06
C LYS A 112 -10.24 -7.43 -13.13
N GLU A 113 -10.53 -6.19 -12.68
CA GLU A 113 -9.56 -5.12 -12.66
C GLU A 113 -8.42 -5.42 -11.70
N ILE A 114 -8.74 -5.87 -10.50
CA ILE A 114 -7.74 -6.16 -9.48
C ILE A 114 -6.94 -7.40 -9.85
N GLN A 115 -7.58 -8.45 -10.37
CA GLN A 115 -6.88 -9.62 -10.87
C GLN A 115 -5.94 -9.25 -12.02
N GLY A 116 -6.37 -8.36 -12.92
CA GLY A 116 -5.53 -7.86 -14.00
C GLY A 116 -4.27 -7.18 -13.50
N GLU A 117 -4.39 -6.40 -12.43
CA GLU A 117 -3.24 -5.74 -11.81
C GLU A 117 -2.27 -6.76 -11.19
N ILE A 118 -2.79 -7.78 -10.52
CA ILE A 118 -1.99 -8.89 -9.98
C ILE A 118 -1.22 -9.59 -11.11
N ASP A 119 -1.90 -9.88 -12.20
CA ASP A 119 -1.31 -10.57 -13.35
C ASP A 119 -0.18 -9.74 -13.98
N GLU A 120 -0.36 -8.42 -14.08
CA GLU A 120 0.68 -7.52 -14.57
C GLU A 120 1.90 -7.51 -13.66
N ILE A 121 1.70 -7.45 -12.36
CA ILE A 121 2.80 -7.46 -11.38
C ILE A 121 3.57 -8.77 -11.49
N MET A 122 2.88 -9.88 -11.65
CA MET A 122 3.52 -11.18 -11.83
C MET A 122 4.33 -11.26 -13.11
N MET A 123 3.82 -10.71 -14.21
CA MET A 123 4.53 -10.69 -15.48
C MET A 123 5.81 -9.85 -15.41
N ASP A 124 5.78 -8.75 -14.69
CA ASP A 124 6.94 -7.88 -14.52
C ASP A 124 8.04 -8.53 -13.66
N SER A 125 7.70 -9.59 -12.91
CA SER A 125 8.65 -10.32 -12.06
C SER A 125 9.49 -11.35 -12.83
N PHE A 126 9.17 -11.64 -14.07
CA PHE A 126 9.87 -12.63 -14.88
C PHE A 126 10.98 -12.05 -15.76
#